data_11ec3c3f66b858358e37cbeb6c581ce8
#
_entry.id   11ec3c3f66b858358e37cbeb6c581ce8
#
_cell.length_a   1.000
_cell.length_b   1.000
_cell.length_c   1.000
_cell.angle_alpha   90.00
_cell.angle_beta   90.00
_cell.angle_gamma   90.00
#
_symmetry.space_group_name_H-M   'P 1'
#
loop_
_entity.id
_entity.type
_entity.pdbx_description
1 polymer ?
#
loop_
_entity_poly.entity_id
_entity_poly.type
_entity_poly.pdbx_seq_one_letter_code
_entity_poly.pdbx_strand_id
1 'polypeptide(L)'
;MRRRQERAPPKPAEVTTYNSVPWDALPATSDADLLAGFNAWRSACARLAKDPVWGEPCASATTVAADPTAVRAFLQERMQVYSLRSSSNGDQGLITGYYEPVYHGSLSQGEKTPVPVYGVPDDLVVVALESVYPELKGKRLRGRLEGRVLKPYDDAATIRDNGSSAPVLAWLGDPMDLQFLQIQGSGRIQLEDGRQLRIGYGDQNGHPYKPVGRWLVEQGLVPKEEISMKRIRDWAEANPQRVSELLASNPSFVFFSLRPDSDEGPRGSLNVPLTDGYSVAIDRKVIPLAA
;
A
#
# COMPACT_ATOMS: atom_id res chain seq x y z
N MET A 1 26.04 -37.03 -12.02
CA MET A 1 24.60 -37.24 -11.75
C MET A 1 24.08 -36.09 -10.90
N ARG A 2 23.37 -35.13 -11.48
CA ARG A 2 22.72 -34.02 -10.73
C ARG A 2 21.38 -34.54 -10.20
N ARG A 3 21.24 -34.61 -8.87
CA ARG A 3 19.94 -34.91 -8.23
C ARG A 3 18.94 -33.81 -8.61
N ARG A 4 17.85 -34.18 -9.29
CA ARG A 4 16.66 -33.32 -9.44
C ARG A 4 16.15 -33.04 -8.01
N GLN A 5 16.20 -31.77 -7.58
CA GLN A 5 15.41 -31.32 -6.43
C GLN A 5 13.94 -31.44 -6.83
N GLU A 6 13.22 -32.38 -6.24
CA GLU A 6 11.76 -32.43 -6.32
C GLU A 6 11.21 -31.13 -5.71
N ARG A 7 10.51 -30.38 -6.54
CA ARG A 7 9.74 -29.22 -6.06
C ARG A 7 8.65 -29.76 -5.14
N ALA A 8 8.61 -29.26 -3.91
CA ALA A 8 7.50 -29.51 -3.01
C ALA A 8 6.16 -29.18 -3.72
N PRO A 9 5.10 -29.98 -3.51
CA PRO A 9 3.81 -29.72 -4.12
C PRO A 9 3.33 -28.30 -3.73
N PRO A 10 2.65 -27.58 -4.65
CA PRO A 10 2.12 -26.26 -4.34
C PRO A 10 1.20 -26.35 -3.13
N LYS A 11 1.36 -25.40 -2.20
CA LYS A 11 0.43 -25.27 -1.06
C LYS A 11 -1.00 -25.18 -1.60
N PRO A 12 -1.97 -25.92 -1.03
CA PRO A 12 -3.36 -25.76 -1.41
C PRO A 12 -3.77 -24.29 -1.35
N ALA A 13 -4.60 -23.85 -2.30
CA ALA A 13 -5.13 -22.50 -2.28
C ALA A 13 -5.92 -22.29 -0.98
N GLU A 14 -5.68 -21.15 -0.33
CA GLU A 14 -6.43 -20.77 0.86
C GLU A 14 -7.89 -20.51 0.46
N VAL A 15 -8.82 -21.14 1.17
CA VAL A 15 -10.26 -20.97 0.97
C VAL A 15 -10.84 -20.23 2.16
N THR A 16 -11.56 -19.14 1.90
CA THR A 16 -12.30 -18.38 2.91
C THR A 16 -13.79 -18.71 2.78
N THR A 17 -14.43 -19.05 3.89
CA THR A 17 -15.88 -19.21 3.99
C THR A 17 -16.50 -18.01 4.71
N TYR A 18 -17.72 -17.65 4.26
CA TYR A 18 -18.49 -16.53 4.79
C TYR A 18 -19.77 -17.09 5.38
N ASN A 19 -19.94 -16.94 6.69
CA ASN A 19 -21.14 -17.40 7.38
C ASN A 19 -21.93 -16.16 7.85
N SER A 20 -23.18 -16.04 7.39
CA SER A 20 -24.08 -14.99 7.88
C SER A 20 -24.31 -15.18 9.38
N VAL A 21 -24.17 -14.11 10.12
CA VAL A 21 -24.41 -14.08 11.57
C VAL A 21 -25.36 -12.93 11.93
N PRO A 22 -26.09 -13.03 13.05
CA PRO A 22 -26.96 -11.96 13.50
C PRO A 22 -26.15 -10.75 14.02
N TRP A 23 -26.76 -9.58 14.04
CA TRP A 23 -26.12 -8.33 14.47
C TRP A 23 -25.66 -8.34 15.94
N ASP A 24 -26.31 -9.08 16.81
CA ASP A 24 -25.96 -9.24 18.21
C ASP A 24 -24.72 -10.13 18.43
N ALA A 25 -24.24 -10.81 17.39
CA ALA A 25 -22.95 -11.49 17.41
C ALA A 25 -21.76 -10.53 17.36
N LEU A 26 -21.97 -9.26 16.99
CA LEU A 26 -20.92 -8.25 17.01
C LEU A 26 -20.59 -7.82 18.43
N PRO A 27 -19.33 -7.48 18.73
CA PRO A 27 -18.96 -6.84 19.99
C PRO A 27 -19.76 -5.56 20.22
N ALA A 28 -20.03 -5.24 21.48
CA ALA A 28 -20.65 -3.98 21.85
C ALA A 28 -19.80 -2.80 21.34
N THR A 29 -20.44 -1.91 20.61
CA THR A 29 -19.81 -0.71 20.03
C THR A 29 -20.41 0.52 20.70
N SER A 30 -19.57 1.46 21.13
CA SER A 30 -20.05 2.73 21.67
C SER A 30 -20.79 3.54 20.62
N ASP A 31 -21.70 4.42 21.05
CA ASP A 31 -22.42 5.31 20.13
C ASP A 31 -21.48 6.26 19.39
N ALA A 32 -20.41 6.70 20.04
CA ALA A 32 -19.38 7.54 19.41
C ALA A 32 -18.65 6.80 18.30
N ASP A 33 -18.21 5.55 18.54
CA ASP A 33 -17.52 4.71 17.56
C ASP A 33 -18.45 4.33 16.41
N LEU A 34 -19.72 4.04 16.70
CA LEU A 34 -20.72 3.75 15.67
C LEU A 34 -20.89 4.94 14.69
N LEU A 35 -21.04 6.15 15.23
CA LEU A 35 -21.16 7.36 14.42
C LEU A 35 -19.89 7.66 13.64
N ALA A 36 -18.72 7.53 14.26
CA ALA A 36 -17.44 7.77 13.61
C ALA A 36 -17.16 6.75 12.50
N GLY A 37 -17.42 5.45 12.74
CA GLY A 37 -17.31 4.39 11.74
C GLY A 37 -18.27 4.59 10.58
N PHE A 38 -19.53 4.95 10.86
CA PHE A 38 -20.51 5.26 9.81
C PHE A 38 -20.10 6.46 8.96
N ASN A 39 -19.56 7.52 9.56
CA ASN A 39 -19.05 8.68 8.83
C ASN A 39 -17.82 8.33 7.97
N ALA A 40 -16.91 7.51 8.49
CA ALA A 40 -15.77 7.00 7.72
C ALA A 40 -16.22 6.21 6.49
N TRP A 41 -17.19 5.29 6.63
CA TRP A 41 -17.79 4.55 5.53
C TRP A 41 -18.50 5.49 4.54
N ARG A 42 -19.33 6.41 5.03
CA ARG A 42 -20.09 7.37 4.21
C ARG A 42 -19.19 8.27 3.36
N SER A 43 -17.98 8.58 3.82
CA SER A 43 -16.99 9.37 3.08
C SER A 43 -16.61 8.72 1.74
N ALA A 44 -16.69 7.39 1.65
CA ALA A 44 -16.40 6.64 0.43
C ALA A 44 -17.55 6.67 -0.60
N CYS A 45 -18.76 7.02 -0.19
CA CYS A 45 -19.97 6.91 -1.00
C CYS A 45 -19.93 7.70 -2.31
N ALA A 46 -19.23 8.85 -2.35
CA ALA A 46 -19.03 9.60 -3.59
C ALA A 46 -18.31 8.78 -4.68
N ARG A 47 -17.49 7.79 -4.30
CA ARG A 47 -16.79 6.88 -5.20
C ARG A 47 -17.56 5.61 -5.50
N LEU A 48 -18.52 5.28 -4.66
CA LEU A 48 -19.33 4.06 -4.73
C LEU A 48 -20.71 4.28 -5.36
N ALA A 49 -21.08 5.49 -5.76
CA ALA A 49 -22.41 5.82 -6.28
C ALA A 49 -22.85 4.97 -7.48
N LYS A 50 -21.90 4.42 -8.26
CA LYS A 50 -22.18 3.55 -9.43
C LYS A 50 -21.86 2.08 -9.16
N ASP A 51 -21.47 1.74 -7.93
CA ASP A 51 -21.19 0.36 -7.56
C ASP A 51 -22.52 -0.42 -7.46
N PRO A 52 -22.62 -1.63 -8.03
CA PRO A 52 -23.86 -2.39 -8.05
C PRO A 52 -24.31 -2.86 -6.66
N VAL A 53 -23.41 -2.93 -5.69
CA VAL A 53 -23.71 -3.33 -4.31
C VAL A 53 -23.91 -2.12 -3.40
N TRP A 54 -23.02 -1.13 -3.51
CA TRP A 54 -22.96 0.00 -2.56
C TRP A 54 -23.72 1.25 -3.03
N GLY A 55 -24.07 1.36 -4.30
CA GLY A 55 -24.70 2.58 -4.85
C GLY A 55 -26.01 2.96 -4.16
N GLU A 56 -26.90 2.00 -3.95
CA GLU A 56 -28.19 2.23 -3.28
C GLU A 56 -28.01 2.48 -1.76
N PRO A 57 -27.27 1.66 -0.98
CA PRO A 57 -26.96 1.98 0.42
C PRO A 57 -26.32 3.36 0.59
N CYS A 58 -25.39 3.75 -0.30
CA CYS A 58 -24.76 5.06 -0.26
C CYS A 58 -25.75 6.22 -0.52
N ALA A 59 -26.67 6.06 -1.48
CA ALA A 59 -27.70 7.06 -1.73
C ALA A 59 -28.60 7.24 -0.50
N SER A 60 -29.06 6.15 0.10
CA SER A 60 -29.90 6.15 1.30
C SER A 60 -29.19 6.73 2.52
N ALA A 61 -27.87 6.50 2.66
CA ALA A 61 -27.07 7.00 3.78
C ALA A 61 -26.99 8.54 3.86
N THR A 62 -27.31 9.25 2.76
CA THR A 62 -27.26 10.72 2.74
C THR A 62 -28.33 11.35 3.62
N THR A 63 -29.44 10.65 3.85
CA THR A 63 -30.59 11.13 4.64
C THR A 63 -30.62 10.61 6.06
N VAL A 64 -29.69 9.74 6.43
CA VAL A 64 -29.60 9.18 7.80
C VAL A 64 -29.17 10.26 8.77
N ALA A 65 -29.97 10.48 9.80
CA ALA A 65 -29.63 11.43 10.86
C ALA A 65 -28.33 11.04 11.58
N ALA A 66 -27.57 12.04 12.03
CA ALA A 66 -26.35 11.82 12.83
C ALA A 66 -26.70 11.44 14.29
N ASP A 67 -27.47 10.38 14.44
CA ASP A 67 -27.99 9.82 15.67
C ASP A 67 -27.70 8.32 15.73
N PRO A 68 -27.17 7.80 16.84
CA PRO A 68 -26.77 6.39 16.95
C PRO A 68 -27.91 5.40 16.66
N THR A 69 -29.13 5.73 17.08
CA THR A 69 -30.31 4.87 16.86
C THR A 69 -30.64 4.79 15.37
N ALA A 70 -30.66 5.93 14.67
CA ALA A 70 -30.92 6.00 13.24
C ALA A 70 -29.83 5.29 12.42
N VAL A 71 -28.56 5.48 12.79
CA VAL A 71 -27.43 4.81 12.13
C VAL A 71 -27.50 3.30 12.36
N ARG A 72 -27.78 2.83 13.57
CA ARG A 72 -27.92 1.40 13.87
C ARG A 72 -29.05 0.77 13.06
N ALA A 73 -30.21 1.43 13.02
CA ALA A 73 -31.36 0.95 12.24
C ALA A 73 -31.03 0.85 10.75
N PHE A 74 -30.38 1.89 10.19
CA PHE A 74 -29.93 1.88 8.81
C PHE A 74 -28.97 0.71 8.49
N LEU A 75 -27.95 0.51 9.35
CA LEU A 75 -26.99 -0.57 9.14
C LEU A 75 -27.67 -1.94 9.23
N GLN A 76 -28.56 -2.15 10.19
CA GLN A 76 -29.31 -3.40 10.35
C GLN A 76 -30.28 -3.69 9.19
N GLU A 77 -30.86 -2.65 8.59
CA GLU A 77 -31.74 -2.79 7.44
C GLU A 77 -30.99 -3.08 6.14
N ARG A 78 -29.82 -2.42 5.93
CA ARG A 78 -29.16 -2.37 4.64
C ARG A 78 -27.92 -3.27 4.54
N MET A 79 -27.41 -3.77 5.64
CA MET A 79 -26.18 -4.55 5.67
C MET A 79 -26.38 -5.89 6.37
N GLN A 80 -25.65 -6.90 5.92
CA GLN A 80 -25.61 -8.22 6.52
C GLN A 80 -24.23 -8.47 7.12
N VAL A 81 -24.20 -8.96 8.36
CA VAL A 81 -22.95 -9.33 9.03
C VAL A 81 -22.54 -10.74 8.64
N TYR A 82 -21.23 -10.90 8.38
CA TYR A 82 -20.63 -12.18 8.06
C TYR A 82 -19.43 -12.47 8.99
N SER A 83 -19.38 -13.67 9.50
CA SER A 83 -18.17 -14.23 10.09
C SER A 83 -17.32 -14.89 9.00
N LEU A 84 -16.03 -14.56 8.95
CA LEU A 84 -15.08 -15.12 8.01
C LEU A 84 -14.26 -16.21 8.65
N ARG A 85 -14.06 -17.32 7.94
CA ARG A 85 -13.22 -18.43 8.38
C ARG A 85 -12.27 -18.87 7.27
N SER A 86 -10.97 -18.86 7.56
CA SER A 86 -9.94 -19.34 6.65
C SER A 86 -9.67 -20.83 6.85
N SER A 87 -9.37 -21.53 5.77
CA SER A 87 -8.96 -22.95 5.81
C SER A 87 -7.60 -23.15 6.50
N SER A 88 -6.76 -22.10 6.61
CA SER A 88 -5.43 -22.18 7.22
C SER A 88 -5.40 -21.71 8.67
N ASN A 89 -6.17 -20.68 9.04
CA ASN A 89 -6.10 -20.01 10.35
C ASN A 89 -7.42 -20.07 11.14
N GLY A 90 -8.45 -20.76 10.63
CA GLY A 90 -9.76 -20.79 11.27
C GLY A 90 -10.41 -19.41 11.27
N ASP A 91 -10.81 -18.94 12.45
CA ASP A 91 -11.44 -17.63 12.70
C ASP A 91 -10.45 -16.54 13.16
N GLN A 92 -9.16 -16.84 13.16
CA GLN A 92 -8.11 -15.90 13.53
C GLN A 92 -7.73 -15.00 12.37
N GLY A 93 -7.85 -13.68 12.54
CA GLY A 93 -7.39 -12.64 11.61
C GLY A 93 -6.20 -11.87 12.17
N LEU A 94 -5.41 -11.26 11.31
CA LEU A 94 -4.32 -10.35 11.68
C LEU A 94 -4.72 -8.94 11.31
N ILE A 95 -4.75 -8.04 12.30
CA ILE A 95 -4.89 -6.59 12.12
C ILE A 95 -3.54 -5.95 12.41
N THR A 96 -3.04 -5.15 11.48
CA THR A 96 -1.79 -4.40 11.64
C THR A 96 -2.06 -2.91 11.58
N GLY A 97 -1.29 -2.12 12.35
CA GLY A 97 -1.34 -0.67 12.27
C GLY A 97 -0.76 -0.15 10.95
N TYR A 98 -1.36 0.90 10.43
CA TYR A 98 -0.86 1.67 9.29
C TYR A 98 -0.65 3.12 9.72
N TYR A 99 0.44 3.74 9.31
CA TYR A 99 0.73 5.14 9.59
C TYR A 99 1.35 5.80 8.36
N GLU A 100 1.19 7.11 8.24
CA GLU A 100 1.87 7.92 7.24
C GLU A 100 3.23 8.38 7.82
N PRO A 101 4.37 7.87 7.33
CA PRO A 101 5.67 8.21 7.89
C PRO A 101 6.04 9.66 7.59
N VAL A 102 6.80 10.28 8.51
CA VAL A 102 7.40 11.59 8.35
C VAL A 102 8.92 11.43 8.31
N TYR A 103 9.55 11.91 7.24
CA TYR A 103 11.00 11.92 7.06
C TYR A 103 11.52 13.34 7.00
N HIS A 104 12.75 13.57 7.49
CA HIS A 104 13.43 14.82 7.28
C HIS A 104 14.08 14.87 5.90
N GLY A 105 13.98 16.01 5.22
CA GLY A 105 14.53 16.17 3.88
C GLY A 105 14.74 17.63 3.46
N SER A 106 15.19 17.81 2.23
CA SER A 106 15.51 19.11 1.63
C SER A 106 14.95 19.19 0.20
N LEU A 107 14.77 20.41 -0.31
CA LEU A 107 14.47 20.66 -1.73
C LEU A 107 15.73 20.63 -2.61
N SER A 108 16.91 20.65 -2.01
CA SER A 108 18.19 20.61 -2.71
C SER A 108 19.06 19.46 -2.22
N GLN A 109 19.89 18.96 -3.11
CA GLN A 109 20.90 17.96 -2.74
C GLN A 109 21.95 18.58 -1.82
N GLY A 110 22.34 17.83 -0.79
CA GLY A 110 23.39 18.21 0.14
C GLY A 110 24.08 16.98 0.73
N GLU A 111 25.16 17.19 1.48
CA GLU A 111 25.88 16.09 2.14
C GLU A 111 24.98 15.30 3.10
N LYS A 112 24.06 15.98 3.78
CA LYS A 112 23.09 15.36 4.71
C LYS A 112 21.84 14.82 4.02
N THR A 113 21.60 15.20 2.76
CA THR A 113 20.43 14.83 1.99
C THR A 113 20.83 14.40 0.58
N PRO A 114 21.58 13.27 0.43
CA PRO A 114 22.09 12.83 -0.87
C PRO A 114 21.07 11.99 -1.68
N VAL A 115 19.98 11.54 -1.06
CA VAL A 115 19.08 10.52 -1.65
C VAL A 115 17.88 11.18 -2.33
N PRO A 116 17.74 11.10 -3.67
CA PRO A 116 16.65 11.73 -4.38
C PRO A 116 15.33 10.98 -4.25
N VAL A 117 14.26 11.72 -4.02
CA VAL A 117 12.86 11.26 -4.14
C VAL A 117 12.37 11.65 -5.53
N TYR A 118 12.30 10.68 -6.43
CA TYR A 118 11.94 10.94 -7.82
C TYR A 118 10.44 11.03 -8.04
N GLY A 119 10.02 11.99 -8.87
CA GLY A 119 8.73 12.03 -9.52
C GLY A 119 8.61 10.98 -10.62
N VAL A 120 7.45 10.93 -11.29
CA VAL A 120 7.25 10.01 -12.42
C VAL A 120 8.05 10.53 -13.62
N PRO A 121 8.92 9.72 -14.23
CA PRO A 121 9.68 10.14 -15.40
C PRO A 121 8.77 10.23 -16.65
N ASP A 122 9.03 11.20 -17.50
CA ASP A 122 8.23 11.44 -18.71
C ASP A 122 8.37 10.32 -19.76
N ASP A 123 9.47 9.57 -19.72
CA ASP A 123 9.74 8.43 -20.61
C ASP A 123 9.19 7.10 -20.11
N LEU A 124 8.49 7.10 -18.95
CA LEU A 124 7.84 5.90 -18.42
C LEU A 124 6.55 5.60 -19.18
N VAL A 125 6.56 4.53 -19.95
CA VAL A 125 5.41 4.07 -20.74
C VAL A 125 4.59 3.06 -19.96
N VAL A 126 3.28 3.33 -19.83
CA VAL A 126 2.28 2.41 -19.28
C VAL A 126 1.72 1.54 -20.39
N VAL A 127 1.77 0.21 -20.23
CA VAL A 127 1.25 -0.74 -21.19
C VAL A 127 -0.13 -1.22 -20.76
N ALA A 128 -1.18 -0.82 -21.48
CA ALA A 128 -2.58 -1.17 -21.24
C ALA A 128 -3.11 -1.95 -22.45
N LEU A 129 -2.86 -3.26 -22.49
CA LEU A 129 -3.23 -4.17 -23.58
C LEU A 129 -4.24 -5.23 -23.18
N GLU A 130 -4.84 -5.11 -22.00
CA GLU A 130 -5.78 -6.08 -21.44
C GLU A 130 -7.08 -6.23 -22.25
N SER A 131 -7.43 -5.26 -23.07
CA SER A 131 -8.58 -5.35 -23.98
C SER A 131 -8.36 -6.34 -25.14
N VAL A 132 -7.10 -6.59 -25.50
CA VAL A 132 -6.69 -7.51 -26.59
C VAL A 132 -6.10 -8.79 -25.98
N TYR A 133 -5.39 -8.68 -24.87
CA TYR A 133 -4.70 -9.75 -24.17
C TYR A 133 -5.24 -9.84 -22.72
N PRO A 134 -6.37 -10.56 -22.49
CA PRO A 134 -7.01 -10.62 -21.16
C PRO A 134 -6.11 -11.16 -20.03
N GLU A 135 -5.10 -11.97 -20.37
CA GLU A 135 -4.11 -12.50 -19.43
C GLU A 135 -3.19 -11.42 -18.83
N LEU A 136 -3.18 -10.22 -19.42
CA LEU A 136 -2.46 -9.06 -18.90
C LEU A 136 -3.27 -8.26 -17.88
N LYS A 137 -4.55 -8.60 -17.67
CA LYS A 137 -5.41 -7.91 -16.72
C LYS A 137 -4.81 -7.91 -15.31
N GLY A 138 -4.68 -6.71 -14.73
CA GLY A 138 -4.10 -6.52 -13.41
C GLY A 138 -2.57 -6.58 -13.34
N LYS A 139 -1.88 -6.83 -14.45
CA LYS A 139 -0.42 -6.73 -14.52
C LYS A 139 -0.01 -5.28 -14.71
N ARG A 140 0.95 -4.84 -13.88
CA ARG A 140 1.52 -3.49 -13.97
C ARG A 140 2.71 -3.48 -14.90
N LEU A 141 2.46 -3.56 -16.21
CA LEU A 141 3.50 -3.54 -17.22
C LEU A 141 3.94 -2.11 -17.48
N ARG A 142 5.24 -1.86 -17.32
CA ARG A 142 5.91 -0.58 -17.53
C ARG A 142 7.19 -0.79 -18.32
N GLY A 143 7.60 0.24 -19.04
CA GLY A 143 8.85 0.24 -19.79
C GLY A 143 9.18 1.61 -20.32
N ARG A 144 10.22 1.69 -21.17
CA ARG A 144 10.53 2.86 -21.98
C ARG A 144 10.71 2.47 -23.44
N LEU A 145 10.52 3.43 -24.33
CA LEU A 145 10.73 3.23 -25.76
C LEU A 145 12.21 3.43 -26.11
N GLU A 146 12.79 2.44 -26.78
CA GLU A 146 14.05 2.57 -27.49
C GLU A 146 13.75 2.47 -29.00
N GLY A 147 13.69 3.62 -29.64
CA GLY A 147 13.17 3.70 -30.99
C GLY A 147 11.70 3.25 -31.04
N ARG A 148 11.45 2.09 -31.69
CA ARG A 148 10.09 1.53 -31.83
C ARG A 148 9.85 0.32 -30.91
N VAL A 149 10.80 0.00 -30.06
CA VAL A 149 10.74 -1.18 -29.18
C VAL A 149 10.49 -0.73 -27.74
N LEU A 150 9.46 -1.28 -27.11
CA LEU A 150 9.26 -1.13 -25.68
C LEU A 150 10.17 -2.10 -24.95
N LYS A 151 11.05 -1.59 -24.10
CA LYS A 151 11.92 -2.36 -23.22
C LYS A 151 11.55 -2.17 -21.74
N PRO A 152 11.91 -3.11 -20.86
CA PRO A 152 11.77 -2.89 -19.41
C PRO A 152 12.42 -1.56 -19.01
N TYR A 153 11.80 -0.88 -18.04
CA TYR A 153 12.41 0.29 -17.40
C TYR A 153 13.62 -0.15 -16.56
N ASP A 154 14.47 0.78 -16.17
CA ASP A 154 15.61 0.47 -15.31
C ASP A 154 15.16 -0.09 -13.97
N ASP A 155 15.90 -1.04 -13.44
CA ASP A 155 15.64 -1.56 -12.10
C ASP A 155 16.10 -0.59 -11.00
N ALA A 156 15.70 -0.87 -9.76
CA ALA A 156 15.99 0.01 -8.64
C ALA A 156 17.49 0.20 -8.37
N ALA A 157 18.34 -0.79 -8.65
CA ALA A 157 19.79 -0.67 -8.50
C ALA A 157 20.36 0.30 -9.54
N THR A 158 20.00 0.12 -10.81
CA THR A 158 20.39 1.00 -11.92
C THR A 158 19.96 2.45 -11.66
N ILE A 159 18.72 2.67 -11.21
CA ILE A 159 18.20 4.02 -10.88
C ILE A 159 19.01 4.65 -9.73
N ARG A 160 19.36 3.90 -8.71
CA ARG A 160 20.17 4.41 -7.59
C ARG A 160 21.60 4.76 -8.02
N ASP A 161 22.21 3.93 -8.84
CA ASP A 161 23.61 4.07 -9.21
C ASP A 161 23.83 5.14 -10.29
N ASN A 162 22.91 5.23 -11.26
CA ASN A 162 23.04 6.10 -12.44
C ASN A 162 22.11 7.33 -12.41
N GLY A 163 21.21 7.41 -11.45
CA GLY A 163 20.15 8.41 -11.42
C GLY A 163 18.97 8.09 -12.35
N SER A 164 18.05 9.05 -12.47
CA SER A 164 16.88 8.99 -13.36
C SER A 164 16.69 10.33 -14.06
N SER A 165 16.08 10.32 -15.24
CA SER A 165 15.59 11.52 -15.94
C SER A 165 14.37 12.15 -15.26
N ALA A 166 13.79 11.48 -14.26
CA ALA A 166 12.62 11.94 -13.52
C ALA A 166 12.91 13.24 -12.74
N PRO A 167 11.92 14.12 -12.57
CA PRO A 167 12.06 15.28 -11.71
C PRO A 167 12.31 14.85 -10.25
N VAL A 168 13.25 15.51 -9.57
CA VAL A 168 13.48 15.29 -8.13
C VAL A 168 12.51 16.16 -7.35
N LEU A 169 11.69 15.53 -6.52
CA LEU A 169 10.67 16.20 -5.70
C LEU A 169 11.24 16.70 -4.37
N ALA A 170 12.17 15.95 -3.81
CA ALA A 170 12.87 16.23 -2.57
C ALA A 170 14.12 15.33 -2.44
N TRP A 171 14.91 15.57 -1.40
CA TRP A 171 16.10 14.80 -1.06
C TRP A 171 16.03 14.32 0.38
N LEU A 172 16.33 13.05 0.63
CA LEU A 172 16.37 12.44 1.97
C LEU A 172 17.82 12.18 2.40
N GLY A 173 18.00 11.97 3.70
CA GLY A 173 19.32 11.67 4.27
C GLY A 173 19.72 10.21 4.17
N ASP A 174 18.76 9.29 4.21
CA ASP A 174 19.00 7.86 4.32
C ASP A 174 18.31 7.07 3.20
N PRO A 175 19.01 6.20 2.45
CA PRO A 175 18.41 5.34 1.44
C PRO A 175 17.39 4.34 2.03
N MET A 176 17.48 4.00 3.32
CA MET A 176 16.47 3.17 3.98
C MET A 176 15.16 3.93 4.19
N ASP A 177 15.20 5.26 4.41
CA ASP A 177 14.01 6.10 4.48
C ASP A 177 13.27 6.11 3.13
N LEU A 178 14.01 6.24 2.02
CA LEU A 178 13.43 6.11 0.69
C LEU A 178 12.82 4.72 0.46
N GLN A 179 13.52 3.65 0.87
CA GLN A 179 13.03 2.28 0.73
C GLN A 179 11.71 2.09 1.52
N PHE A 180 11.62 2.60 2.73
CA PHE A 180 10.40 2.50 3.53
C PHE A 180 9.28 3.40 2.98
N LEU A 181 9.60 4.60 2.50
CA LEU A 181 8.64 5.45 1.80
C LEU A 181 8.07 4.74 0.56
N GLN A 182 8.90 4.04 -0.21
CA GLN A 182 8.47 3.25 -1.36
C GLN A 182 7.57 2.06 -0.97
N ILE A 183 7.82 1.42 0.16
CA ILE A 183 6.99 0.34 0.70
C ILE A 183 5.62 0.89 1.13
N GLN A 184 5.59 2.01 1.84
CA GLN A 184 4.35 2.64 2.31
C GLN A 184 3.55 3.28 1.15
N GLY A 185 4.23 3.75 0.10
CA GLY A 185 3.63 4.40 -1.05
C GLY A 185 3.19 5.85 -0.82
N SER A 186 3.20 6.33 0.42
CA SER A 186 2.95 7.72 0.80
C SER A 186 3.69 8.10 2.08
N GLY A 187 3.88 9.38 2.29
CA GLY A 187 4.54 9.92 3.47
C GLY A 187 4.63 11.44 3.43
N ARG A 188 5.24 12.00 4.43
CA ARG A 188 5.52 13.43 4.54
C ARG A 188 7.01 13.66 4.63
N ILE A 189 7.50 14.71 3.99
CA ILE A 189 8.88 15.15 4.08
C ILE A 189 8.89 16.51 4.80
N GLN A 190 9.42 16.50 6.00
CA GLN A 190 9.62 17.71 6.82
C GLN A 190 10.85 18.45 6.31
N LEU A 191 10.67 19.67 5.82
CA LEU A 191 11.74 20.52 5.34
C LEU A 191 12.36 21.33 6.51
N GLU A 192 13.59 21.81 6.32
CA GLU A 192 14.32 22.61 7.31
C GLU A 192 13.60 23.92 7.68
N ASP A 193 12.82 24.50 6.75
CA ASP A 193 12.04 25.71 6.96
C ASP A 193 10.70 25.49 7.67
N GLY A 194 10.42 24.27 8.12
CA GLY A 194 9.19 23.91 8.83
C GLY A 194 8.03 23.50 7.92
N ARG A 195 8.13 23.68 6.60
CA ARG A 195 7.11 23.18 5.67
C ARG A 195 7.13 21.66 5.58
N GLN A 196 6.00 21.07 5.24
CA GLN A 196 5.88 19.66 4.94
C GLN A 196 5.46 19.44 3.48
N LEU A 197 6.14 18.55 2.79
CA LEU A 197 5.70 18.05 1.49
C LEU A 197 4.94 16.75 1.69
N ARG A 198 3.74 16.67 1.13
CA ARG A 198 2.99 15.40 1.07
C ARG A 198 3.38 14.66 -0.20
N ILE A 199 3.89 13.46 -0.01
CA ILE A 199 4.34 12.58 -1.09
C ILE A 199 3.36 11.40 -1.19
N GLY A 200 2.89 11.13 -2.37
CA GLY A 200 2.03 9.97 -2.66
C GLY A 200 2.54 9.18 -3.84
N TYR A 201 2.11 7.93 -3.93
CA TYR A 201 2.42 7.05 -5.06
C TYR A 201 2.04 7.73 -6.39
N GLY A 202 2.99 7.80 -7.29
CA GLY A 202 2.81 8.24 -8.67
C GLY A 202 2.71 7.05 -9.62
N ASP A 203 3.82 6.34 -9.81
CA ASP A 203 3.89 5.09 -10.58
C ASP A 203 5.10 4.25 -10.12
N GLN A 204 5.45 3.20 -10.85
CA GLN A 204 6.59 2.32 -10.58
C GLN A 204 7.28 1.90 -11.88
N ASN A 205 8.50 1.36 -11.74
CA ASN A 205 9.32 0.92 -12.89
C ASN A 205 8.87 -0.39 -13.57
N GLY A 206 7.80 -1.06 -13.10
CA GLY A 206 7.27 -2.30 -13.68
C GLY A 206 7.97 -3.58 -13.23
N HIS A 207 9.06 -3.49 -12.50
CA HIS A 207 9.72 -4.67 -11.94
C HIS A 207 8.93 -5.26 -10.77
N PRO A 208 8.97 -6.61 -10.59
CA PRO A 208 8.28 -7.26 -9.49
C PRO A 208 8.89 -6.86 -8.14
N TYR A 209 8.04 -6.50 -7.19
CA TYR A 209 8.47 -6.19 -5.83
C TYR A 209 9.00 -7.44 -5.12
N LYS A 210 10.19 -7.33 -4.53
CA LYS A 210 10.80 -8.32 -3.66
C LYS A 210 11.05 -7.68 -2.29
N PRO A 211 10.39 -8.17 -1.22
CA PRO A 211 10.61 -7.62 0.12
C PRO A 211 12.06 -7.74 0.56
N VAL A 212 12.71 -6.63 0.91
CA VAL A 212 14.12 -6.63 1.36
C VAL A 212 14.32 -7.48 2.64
N GLY A 213 13.30 -7.56 3.52
CA GLY A 213 13.32 -8.46 4.68
C GLY A 213 13.43 -9.94 4.30
N ARG A 214 12.87 -10.34 3.16
CA ARG A 214 13.00 -11.71 2.65
C ARG A 214 14.46 -12.04 2.34
N TRP A 215 15.20 -11.13 1.73
CA TRP A 215 16.60 -11.29 1.45
C TRP A 215 17.41 -11.54 2.74
N LEU A 216 17.13 -10.78 3.82
CA LEU A 216 17.78 -11.01 5.13
C LEU A 216 17.54 -12.42 5.68
N VAL A 217 16.33 -12.93 5.52
CA VAL A 217 15.97 -14.29 5.94
C VAL A 217 16.67 -15.34 5.06
N GLU A 218 16.66 -15.17 3.74
CA GLU A 218 17.31 -16.09 2.79
C GLU A 218 18.83 -16.14 2.94
N GLN A 219 19.44 -15.04 3.42
CA GLN A 219 20.88 -14.99 3.77
C GLN A 219 21.17 -15.51 5.20
N GLY A 220 20.17 -15.91 5.96
CA GLY A 220 20.33 -16.35 7.35
C GLY A 220 20.76 -15.26 8.33
N LEU A 221 20.55 -13.98 7.98
CA LEU A 221 21.00 -12.81 8.75
C LEU A 221 19.99 -12.39 9.83
N VAL A 222 18.72 -12.67 9.61
CA VAL A 222 17.62 -12.41 10.55
C VAL A 222 16.63 -13.58 10.50
N PRO A 223 16.21 -14.13 11.64
CA PRO A 223 15.15 -15.13 11.69
C PRO A 223 13.83 -14.59 11.09
N LYS A 224 13.07 -15.46 10.43
CA LYS A 224 11.82 -15.07 9.76
C LYS A 224 10.81 -14.46 10.73
N GLU A 225 10.77 -14.97 11.93
CA GLU A 225 9.86 -14.58 13.01
C GLU A 225 10.17 -13.20 13.60
N GLU A 226 11.41 -12.71 13.40
CA GLU A 226 11.88 -11.42 13.90
C GLU A 226 11.75 -10.30 12.86
N ILE A 227 11.39 -10.63 11.60
CA ILE A 227 11.33 -9.64 10.53
C ILE A 227 10.27 -8.57 10.83
N SER A 228 10.73 -7.34 10.94
CA SER A 228 9.93 -6.12 11.08
C SER A 228 10.66 -4.96 10.43
N MET A 229 9.97 -3.84 10.18
CA MET A 229 10.61 -2.63 9.65
C MET A 229 11.73 -2.16 10.58
N LYS A 230 11.50 -2.20 11.89
CA LYS A 230 12.52 -1.87 12.89
C LYS A 230 13.73 -2.80 12.77
N ARG A 231 13.54 -4.11 12.70
CA ARG A 231 14.62 -5.08 12.62
C ARG A 231 15.45 -4.94 11.34
N ILE A 232 14.80 -4.60 10.22
CA ILE A 232 15.49 -4.32 8.95
C ILE A 232 16.35 -3.05 9.09
N ARG A 233 15.82 -1.99 9.73
CA ARG A 233 16.58 -0.77 9.98
C ARG A 233 17.76 -1.00 10.90
N ASP A 234 17.55 -1.66 12.05
CA ASP A 234 18.61 -1.99 13.00
C ASP A 234 19.76 -2.78 12.32
N TRP A 235 19.39 -3.72 11.41
CA TRP A 235 20.38 -4.45 10.64
C TRP A 235 21.15 -3.56 9.67
N ALA A 236 20.47 -2.66 8.96
CA ALA A 236 21.09 -1.74 8.01
C ALA A 236 22.06 -0.78 8.71
N GLU A 237 21.68 -0.24 9.87
CA GLU A 237 22.54 0.61 10.71
C GLU A 237 23.79 -0.13 11.21
N ALA A 238 23.64 -1.40 11.59
CA ALA A 238 24.77 -2.23 12.02
C ALA A 238 25.66 -2.70 10.85
N ASN A 239 25.20 -2.62 9.59
CA ASN A 239 25.89 -3.12 8.40
C ASN A 239 25.90 -2.10 7.26
N PRO A 240 26.36 -0.85 7.45
CA PRO A 240 26.23 0.23 6.46
C PRO A 240 26.87 -0.11 5.11
N GLN A 241 27.98 -0.89 5.11
CA GLN A 241 28.68 -1.35 3.90
C GLN A 241 27.85 -2.35 3.06
N ARG A 242 26.79 -2.95 3.63
CA ARG A 242 25.94 -3.94 2.95
C ARG A 242 24.54 -3.42 2.60
N VAL A 243 24.24 -2.15 2.91
CA VAL A 243 22.94 -1.54 2.63
C VAL A 243 22.65 -1.55 1.12
N SER A 244 23.64 -1.28 0.27
CA SER A 244 23.45 -1.33 -1.20
C SER A 244 23.08 -2.74 -1.67
N GLU A 245 23.69 -3.79 -1.09
CA GLU A 245 23.37 -5.19 -1.39
C GLU A 245 21.92 -5.53 -0.98
N LEU A 246 21.51 -5.11 0.23
CA LEU A 246 20.15 -5.27 0.71
C LEU A 246 19.15 -4.59 -0.22
N LEU A 247 19.36 -3.34 -0.57
CA LEU A 247 18.47 -2.57 -1.43
C LEU A 247 18.41 -3.11 -2.86
N ALA A 248 19.55 -3.61 -3.41
CA ALA A 248 19.62 -4.22 -4.73
C ALA A 248 18.81 -5.53 -4.83
N SER A 249 18.49 -6.17 -3.72
CA SER A 249 17.64 -7.37 -3.68
C SER A 249 16.21 -7.12 -4.17
N ASN A 250 15.75 -5.87 -4.11
CA ASN A 250 14.45 -5.43 -4.63
C ASN A 250 14.62 -4.66 -5.94
N PRO A 251 14.24 -5.21 -7.11
CA PRO A 251 14.35 -4.51 -8.38
C PRO A 251 13.25 -3.46 -8.62
N SER A 252 12.18 -3.48 -7.81
CA SER A 252 11.07 -2.53 -7.93
C SER A 252 11.47 -1.15 -7.40
N PHE A 253 11.13 -0.10 -8.15
CA PHE A 253 11.31 1.29 -7.77
C PHE A 253 9.98 2.03 -7.89
N VAL A 254 9.60 2.79 -6.86
CA VAL A 254 8.38 3.62 -6.84
C VAL A 254 8.76 5.06 -7.10
N PHE A 255 8.08 5.67 -8.07
CA PHE A 255 8.08 7.10 -8.35
C PHE A 255 6.92 7.76 -7.66
N PHE A 256 7.10 9.01 -7.24
CA PHE A 256 6.14 9.69 -6.40
C PHE A 256 5.48 10.89 -7.11
N SER A 257 4.47 11.44 -6.48
CA SER A 257 3.86 12.71 -6.87
C SER A 257 3.64 13.56 -5.62
N LEU A 258 3.80 14.88 -5.78
CA LEU A 258 3.39 15.81 -4.75
C LEU A 258 1.87 15.79 -4.61
N ARG A 259 1.40 15.82 -3.38
CA ARG A 259 -0.02 15.94 -3.05
C ARG A 259 -0.29 17.34 -2.51
N PRO A 260 -1.52 17.87 -2.71
CA PRO A 260 -1.90 19.11 -2.05
C PRO A 260 -1.66 19.03 -0.55
N ASP A 261 -1.21 20.13 0.02
CA ASP A 261 -1.09 20.25 1.47
C ASP A 261 -2.48 20.26 2.09
N SER A 262 -2.74 19.35 3.01
CA SER A 262 -3.98 19.27 3.76
C SER A 262 -3.76 18.45 5.03
N ASP A 263 -4.61 18.66 6.03
CA ASP A 263 -4.64 17.86 7.26
C ASP A 263 -5.34 16.51 7.08
N GLU A 264 -5.84 16.21 5.87
CA GLU A 264 -6.45 14.91 5.58
C GLU A 264 -5.43 13.78 5.74
N GLY A 265 -5.89 12.63 6.22
CA GLY A 265 -5.09 11.41 6.28
C GLY A 265 -4.65 10.89 4.90
N PRO A 266 -3.85 9.82 4.88
CA PRO A 266 -3.47 9.16 3.64
C PRO A 266 -4.71 8.68 2.88
N ARG A 267 -4.60 8.55 1.54
CA ARG A 267 -5.72 8.11 0.71
C ARG A 267 -5.65 6.60 0.44
N GLY A 268 -6.79 5.93 0.66
CA GLY A 268 -6.96 4.51 0.39
C GLY A 268 -7.23 4.19 -1.09
N SER A 269 -7.53 2.91 -1.36
CA SER A 269 -7.78 2.39 -2.73
C SER A 269 -8.97 3.05 -3.45
N LEU A 270 -9.92 3.61 -2.72
CA LEU A 270 -11.04 4.39 -3.27
C LEU A 270 -10.67 5.85 -3.58
N ASN A 271 -9.42 6.24 -3.34
CA ASN A 271 -8.95 7.62 -3.44
C ASN A 271 -9.76 8.60 -2.57
N VAL A 272 -10.16 8.14 -1.39
CA VAL A 272 -10.71 8.96 -0.30
C VAL A 272 -9.75 8.98 0.88
N PRO A 273 -9.73 10.05 1.70
CA PRO A 273 -8.94 10.07 2.92
C PRO A 273 -9.34 8.94 3.85
N LEU A 274 -8.36 8.33 4.50
CA LEU A 274 -8.59 7.34 5.54
C LEU A 274 -8.86 8.07 6.87
N THR A 275 -9.79 7.53 7.63
CA THR A 275 -10.12 8.03 8.97
C THR A 275 -9.38 7.20 10.00
N ASP A 276 -8.61 7.87 10.85
CA ASP A 276 -7.85 7.22 11.93
C ASP A 276 -8.76 6.43 12.86
N GLY A 277 -8.36 5.19 13.20
CA GLY A 277 -9.14 4.27 14.02
C GLY A 277 -10.34 3.60 13.33
N TYR A 278 -10.82 4.11 12.16
CA TYR A 278 -12.05 3.64 11.51
C TYR A 278 -11.89 3.19 10.06
N SER A 279 -10.70 3.29 9.50
CA SER A 279 -10.42 2.80 8.15
C SER A 279 -9.36 1.71 8.18
N VAL A 280 -9.59 0.63 7.43
CA VAL A 280 -8.66 -0.49 7.31
C VAL A 280 -8.30 -0.78 5.86
N ALA A 281 -7.08 -1.25 5.61
CA ALA A 281 -6.70 -1.86 4.36
C ALA A 281 -7.08 -3.35 4.39
N ILE A 282 -7.67 -3.84 3.31
CA ILE A 282 -8.19 -5.21 3.21
C ILE A 282 -7.53 -5.97 2.07
N ASP A 283 -7.46 -7.30 2.17
CA ASP A 283 -7.23 -8.14 1.00
C ASP A 283 -8.51 -8.27 0.18
N ARG A 284 -8.55 -7.59 -0.96
CA ARG A 284 -9.72 -7.57 -1.87
C ARG A 284 -10.10 -8.93 -2.46
N LYS A 285 -9.25 -9.93 -2.30
CA LYS A 285 -9.60 -11.32 -2.68
C LYS A 285 -10.48 -11.99 -1.63
N VAL A 286 -10.45 -11.46 -0.40
CA VAL A 286 -11.14 -12.01 0.75
C VAL A 286 -12.30 -11.10 1.17
N ILE A 287 -12.08 -9.80 1.30
CA ILE A 287 -13.11 -8.85 1.74
C ILE A 287 -13.40 -7.87 0.60
N PRO A 288 -14.66 -7.69 0.20
CA PRO A 288 -15.04 -6.68 -0.78
C PRO A 288 -14.66 -5.28 -0.31
N LEU A 289 -14.33 -4.41 -1.27
CA LEU A 289 -13.99 -3.02 -0.94
C LEU A 289 -15.24 -2.31 -0.42
N ALA A 290 -15.08 -1.58 0.66
CA ALA A 290 -16.14 -0.87 1.40
C ALA A 290 -17.10 -1.77 2.22
N ALA A 291 -16.79 -3.08 2.38
CA ALA A 291 -17.51 -3.96 3.30
C ALA A 291 -17.08 -3.73 4.74
#